data_058acab86b4bce9e7878c88c42363a35
#
_entry.id   058acab86b4bce9e7878c88c42363a35
#
_cell.length_a   1.000
_cell.length_b   1.000
_cell.length_c   1.000
_cell.angle_alpha   90.00
_cell.angle_beta   90.00
_cell.angle_gamma   90.00
#
_symmetry.space_group_name_H-M   'P 1'
#
loop_
_entity.id
_entity.type
_entity.pdbx_description
1 polymer ?
#
loop_
_entity_poly.entity_id
_entity_poly.type
_entity_poly.pdbx_seq_one_letter_code
_entity_poly.pdbx_strand_id
1 'polypeptide(L)'
;MAEYQGHVEPGYEPVARLFTRLFRSPRRGGGSFVVRYRDRTVVDIWGGVADPRTGSRWQRDSLGLSFSTTKGVAATVIHRLADRGLLGYDEPVAAFWPEFAAGGKGRITVRQLLTHQAGLDKLAPIAPNGEALLDHLGAERRLAAHAPDHRPGNSAYHAIT
;
A
#
# COMPACT_ATOMS: atom_id res chain seq x y z
N MET A 1 2.66 -8.15 31.25
CA MET A 1 2.08 -7.13 30.37
C MET A 1 2.94 -7.07 29.12
N ALA A 2 2.36 -7.00 27.93
CA ALA A 2 3.16 -6.75 26.74
C ALA A 2 3.75 -5.35 26.89
N GLU A 3 5.05 -5.29 27.00
CA GLU A 3 5.79 -4.06 27.22
C GLU A 3 6.19 -3.51 25.85
N TYR A 4 5.92 -2.25 25.58
CA TYR A 4 6.49 -1.58 24.42
C TYR A 4 7.92 -1.14 24.74
N GLN A 5 8.72 -0.94 23.71
CA GLN A 5 10.01 -0.28 23.74
C GLN A 5 9.92 1.03 22.96
N GLY A 6 10.85 1.96 23.18
CA GLY A 6 10.90 3.22 22.47
C GLY A 6 10.53 4.42 23.35
N HIS A 7 10.05 5.48 22.71
CA HIS A 7 9.83 6.80 23.31
C HIS A 7 8.37 7.26 23.17
N VAL A 8 7.86 7.87 24.25
CA VAL A 8 6.55 8.53 24.27
C VAL A 8 6.69 9.85 25.03
N GLU A 9 6.38 10.96 24.37
CA GLU A 9 6.37 12.28 25.05
C GLU A 9 5.19 12.38 26.04
N PRO A 10 5.32 13.22 27.09
CA PRO A 10 4.24 13.53 28.02
C PRO A 10 2.96 13.97 27.28
N GLY A 11 1.82 13.41 27.69
CA GLY A 11 0.52 13.65 27.06
C GLY A 11 0.12 12.62 26.00
N TYR A 12 1.06 11.78 25.53
CA TYR A 12 0.79 10.74 24.54
C TYR A 12 0.70 9.32 25.13
N GLU A 13 0.72 9.17 26.45
CA GLU A 13 0.63 7.89 27.15
C GLU A 13 -0.63 7.06 26.79
N PRO A 14 -1.79 7.69 26.45
CA PRO A 14 -2.95 6.93 25.99
C PRO A 14 -2.66 6.10 24.73
N VAL A 15 -1.82 6.60 23.82
CA VAL A 15 -1.39 5.90 22.61
C VAL A 15 -0.59 4.65 22.98
N ALA A 16 0.39 4.78 23.87
CA ALA A 16 1.20 3.65 24.34
C ALA A 16 0.34 2.60 25.06
N ARG A 17 -0.64 3.03 25.87
CA ARG A 17 -1.59 2.11 26.51
C ARG A 17 -2.44 1.34 25.49
N LEU A 18 -2.90 2.00 24.45
CA LEU A 18 -3.65 1.33 23.38
C LEU A 18 -2.77 0.34 22.62
N PHE A 19 -1.57 0.76 22.23
CA PHE A 19 -0.58 -0.09 21.56
C PHE A 19 -0.29 -1.36 22.39
N THR A 20 -0.02 -1.21 23.67
CA THR A 20 0.21 -2.34 24.59
C THR A 20 -0.98 -3.31 24.62
N ARG A 21 -2.22 -2.80 24.59
CA ARG A 21 -3.42 -3.65 24.56
C ARG A 21 -3.56 -4.43 23.25
N LEU A 22 -3.17 -3.85 22.11
CA LEU A 22 -3.24 -4.53 20.81
C LEU A 22 -2.35 -5.78 20.79
N PHE A 23 -1.19 -5.75 21.44
CA PHE A 23 -0.20 -6.84 21.41
C PHE A 23 -0.11 -7.62 22.73
N ARG A 24 -1.16 -7.64 23.54
CA ARG A 24 -1.18 -8.39 24.81
C ARG A 24 -0.95 -9.89 24.67
N SER A 25 -1.32 -10.47 23.53
CA SER A 25 -1.16 -11.90 23.26
C SER A 25 -0.11 -12.11 22.16
N PRO A 26 0.80 -13.07 22.31
CA PRO A 26 1.75 -13.44 21.26
C PRO A 26 1.09 -13.77 19.91
N ARG A 27 -0.16 -14.29 19.95
CA ARG A 27 -0.93 -14.60 18.75
C ARG A 27 -1.38 -13.37 17.95
N ARG A 28 -1.31 -12.19 18.54
CA ARG A 28 -1.66 -10.92 17.87
C ARG A 28 -0.50 -10.30 17.12
N GLY A 29 0.66 -10.95 17.15
CA GLY A 29 1.86 -10.45 16.48
C GLY A 29 2.51 -9.29 17.20
N GLY A 30 3.17 -8.45 16.45
CA GLY A 30 3.85 -7.24 16.89
C GLY A 30 3.76 -6.14 15.85
N GLY A 31 4.34 -4.99 16.18
CA GLY A 31 4.35 -3.85 15.28
C GLY A 31 5.18 -2.70 15.82
N SER A 32 5.25 -1.65 15.02
CA SER A 32 5.80 -0.34 15.41
C SER A 32 4.78 0.75 15.12
N PHE A 33 4.88 1.85 15.86
CA PHE A 33 4.00 3.00 15.68
C PHE A 33 4.77 4.29 15.95
N VAL A 34 4.75 5.20 14.96
CA VAL A 34 5.44 6.50 15.04
C VAL A 34 4.44 7.61 14.81
N VAL A 35 4.49 8.63 15.65
CA VAL A 35 3.75 9.88 15.46
C VAL A 35 4.72 11.04 15.42
N ARG A 36 4.61 11.85 14.37
CA ARG A 36 5.29 13.14 14.28
C ARG A 36 4.28 14.27 14.37
N TYR A 37 4.60 15.26 15.19
CA TYR A 37 3.80 16.47 15.35
C TYR A 37 4.71 17.69 15.34
N ARG A 38 4.45 18.65 14.44
CA ARG A 38 5.27 19.88 14.28
C ARG A 38 6.76 19.58 14.26
N ASP A 39 7.17 18.70 13.34
CA ASP A 39 8.56 18.28 13.11
C ASP A 39 9.26 17.53 14.26
N ARG A 40 8.56 17.25 15.35
CA ARG A 40 9.04 16.38 16.43
C ARG A 40 8.42 15.01 16.40
N THR A 41 9.18 14.00 16.75
CA THR A 41 8.66 12.65 16.99
C THR A 41 8.16 12.59 18.43
N VAL A 42 6.85 12.53 18.59
CA VAL A 42 6.18 12.50 19.92
C VAL A 42 5.87 11.08 20.40
N VAL A 43 5.81 10.13 19.48
CA VAL A 43 5.71 8.68 19.77
C VAL A 43 6.61 7.95 18.78
N ASP A 44 7.46 7.05 19.28
CA ASP A 44 8.23 6.09 18.49
C ASP A 44 8.34 4.81 19.32
N ILE A 45 7.40 3.89 19.12
CA ILE A 45 7.27 2.68 19.95
C ILE A 45 7.13 1.43 19.08
N TRP A 46 7.64 0.31 19.62
CA TRP A 46 7.51 -1.00 19.01
C TRP A 46 7.37 -2.09 20.08
N GLY A 47 6.85 -3.24 19.70
CA GLY A 47 6.69 -4.36 20.63
C GLY A 47 5.85 -5.50 20.09
N GLY A 48 5.61 -6.49 20.92
CA GLY A 48 4.93 -7.71 20.54
C GLY A 48 5.88 -8.76 19.96
N VAL A 49 5.34 -9.69 19.19
CA VAL A 49 6.04 -10.85 18.61
C VAL A 49 6.13 -10.69 17.10
N ALA A 50 7.33 -10.75 16.53
CA ALA A 50 7.57 -10.69 15.09
C ALA A 50 7.29 -12.04 14.40
N ASP A 51 7.73 -13.15 15.02
CA ASP A 51 7.46 -14.50 14.53
C ASP A 51 6.90 -15.38 15.65
N PRO A 52 5.60 -15.73 15.60
CA PRO A 52 4.97 -16.58 16.60
C PRO A 52 5.54 -18.00 16.68
N ARG A 53 6.18 -18.49 15.61
CA ARG A 53 6.76 -19.85 15.58
C ARG A 53 8.05 -19.93 16.41
N THR A 54 8.83 -18.85 16.38
CA THR A 54 10.11 -18.77 17.10
C THR A 54 10.01 -18.00 18.42
N GLY A 55 8.94 -17.24 18.62
CA GLY A 55 8.79 -16.32 19.74
C GLY A 55 9.64 -15.05 19.61
N SER A 56 10.27 -14.82 18.46
CA SER A 56 11.11 -13.64 18.20
C SER A 56 10.31 -12.37 18.43
N ARG A 57 10.88 -11.43 19.18
CA ARG A 57 10.23 -10.17 19.51
C ARG A 57 10.36 -9.17 18.36
N TRP A 58 9.33 -8.33 18.19
CA TRP A 58 9.39 -7.19 17.29
C TRP A 58 10.43 -6.19 17.79
N GLN A 59 11.36 -5.82 16.91
CA GLN A 59 12.42 -4.85 17.16
C GLN A 59 12.13 -3.55 16.40
N ARG A 60 12.92 -2.51 16.69
CA ARG A 60 12.78 -1.20 16.01
C ARG A 60 12.92 -1.30 14.49
N ASP A 61 13.79 -2.18 14.03
CA ASP A 61 14.13 -2.41 12.63
C ASP A 61 13.45 -3.64 12.01
N SER A 62 12.48 -4.24 12.72
CA SER A 62 11.70 -5.35 12.18
C SER A 62 10.91 -4.91 10.97
N LEU A 63 10.99 -5.71 9.91
CA LEU A 63 10.22 -5.50 8.68
C LEU A 63 8.88 -6.22 8.76
N GLY A 64 7.84 -5.55 8.27
CA GLY A 64 6.51 -6.11 8.13
C GLY A 64 5.94 -5.88 6.74
N LEU A 65 5.07 -6.79 6.30
CA LEU A 65 4.34 -6.61 5.06
C LEU A 65 3.36 -5.44 5.21
N SER A 66 3.52 -4.42 4.38
CA SER A 66 2.67 -3.22 4.41
C SER A 66 1.42 -3.34 3.55
N PHE A 67 1.30 -4.40 2.73
CA PHE A 67 0.17 -4.62 1.80
C PHE A 67 -0.22 -3.33 1.05
N SER A 68 -1.49 -2.93 1.12
CA SER A 68 -2.02 -1.79 0.38
C SER A 68 -1.48 -0.41 0.80
N THR A 69 -0.75 -0.28 1.89
CA THR A 69 0.02 0.93 2.20
C THR A 69 1.02 1.23 1.07
N THR A 70 1.48 0.20 0.36
CA THR A 70 2.33 0.32 -0.84
C THR A 70 1.70 1.18 -1.93
N LYS A 71 0.36 1.22 -2.06
CA LYS A 71 -0.33 2.11 -3.00
C LYS A 71 -0.02 3.58 -2.72
N GLY A 72 0.04 3.97 -1.44
CA GLY A 72 0.42 5.33 -1.05
C GLY A 72 1.87 5.66 -1.42
N VAL A 73 2.79 4.69 -1.28
CA VAL A 73 4.18 4.85 -1.71
C VAL A 73 4.26 4.99 -3.23
N ALA A 74 3.57 4.13 -3.98
CA ALA A 74 3.50 4.21 -5.44
C ALA A 74 2.91 5.55 -5.90
N ALA A 75 1.79 5.99 -5.30
CA ALA A 75 1.20 7.29 -5.59
C ALA A 75 2.18 8.44 -5.31
N THR A 76 2.95 8.37 -4.22
CA THR A 76 3.97 9.38 -3.90
C THR A 76 5.07 9.46 -4.98
N VAL A 77 5.47 8.33 -5.55
CA VAL A 77 6.43 8.31 -6.67
C VAL A 77 5.84 9.03 -7.88
N ILE A 78 4.59 8.74 -8.24
CA ILE A 78 3.90 9.41 -9.35
C ILE A 78 3.76 10.92 -9.08
N HIS A 79 3.39 11.33 -7.87
CA HIS A 79 3.32 12.74 -7.49
C HIS A 79 4.66 13.45 -7.64
N ARG A 80 5.75 12.80 -7.26
CA ARG A 80 7.11 13.37 -7.44
C ARG A 80 7.51 13.50 -8.91
N LEU A 81 7.09 12.57 -9.77
CA LEU A 81 7.32 12.67 -11.22
C LEU A 81 6.51 13.83 -11.81
N ALA A 82 5.25 13.98 -11.38
CA ALA A 82 4.40 15.09 -11.79
C ALA A 82 4.96 16.45 -11.35
N ASP A 83 5.42 16.57 -10.10
CA ASP A 83 6.05 17.77 -9.55
C ASP A 83 7.31 18.19 -10.32
N ARG A 84 8.01 17.22 -10.91
CA ARG A 84 9.18 17.45 -11.79
C ARG A 84 8.83 17.70 -13.25
N GLY A 85 7.55 17.73 -13.60
CA GLY A 85 7.07 17.90 -14.97
C GLY A 85 7.37 16.73 -15.91
N LEU A 86 7.64 15.53 -15.35
CA LEU A 86 7.95 14.34 -16.12
C LEU A 86 6.69 13.57 -16.56
N LEU A 87 5.54 13.84 -15.96
CA LEU A 87 4.22 13.36 -16.37
C LEU A 87 3.13 14.33 -15.89
N GLY A 88 1.99 14.34 -16.60
CA GLY A 88 0.78 15.04 -16.20
C GLY A 88 -0.30 14.08 -15.73
N TYR A 89 -1.11 14.50 -14.73
CA TYR A 89 -2.20 13.66 -14.23
C TYR A 89 -3.26 13.36 -15.28
N ASP A 90 -3.48 14.27 -16.21
CA ASP A 90 -4.51 14.15 -17.23
C ASP A 90 -3.95 13.58 -18.55
N GLU A 91 -2.67 13.20 -18.56
CA GLU A 91 -2.06 12.46 -19.65
C GLU A 91 -2.51 10.99 -19.63
N PRO A 92 -2.70 10.38 -20.82
CA PRO A 92 -2.98 8.96 -20.90
C PRO A 92 -1.85 8.10 -20.32
N VAL A 93 -2.19 7.07 -19.57
CA VAL A 93 -1.21 6.08 -19.08
C VAL A 93 -0.45 5.46 -20.26
N ALA A 94 -1.10 5.27 -21.39
CA ALA A 94 -0.51 4.74 -22.62
C ALA A 94 0.63 5.61 -23.20
N ALA A 95 0.77 6.87 -22.80
CA ALA A 95 1.90 7.71 -23.19
C ALA A 95 3.23 7.22 -22.55
N PHE A 96 3.14 6.59 -21.38
CA PHE A 96 4.29 6.08 -20.61
C PHE A 96 4.38 4.54 -20.68
N TRP A 97 3.28 3.89 -20.97
CA TRP A 97 3.14 2.43 -21.07
C TRP A 97 2.28 2.08 -22.28
N PRO A 98 2.85 2.02 -23.50
CA PRO A 98 2.10 1.86 -24.76
C PRO A 98 1.21 0.63 -24.80
N GLU A 99 1.65 -0.50 -24.22
CA GLU A 99 0.90 -1.76 -24.19
C GLU A 99 -0.43 -1.62 -23.42
N PHE A 100 -0.49 -0.69 -22.49
CA PHE A 100 -1.71 -0.40 -21.74
C PHE A 100 -2.86 0.11 -22.62
N ALA A 101 -2.58 0.62 -23.82
CA ALA A 101 -3.62 1.07 -24.76
C ALA A 101 -4.57 -0.04 -25.22
N ALA A 102 -4.14 -1.31 -25.13
CA ALA A 102 -4.95 -2.46 -25.53
C ALA A 102 -6.29 -2.52 -24.77
N GLY A 103 -7.27 -3.20 -25.33
CA GLY A 103 -8.60 -3.36 -24.72
C GLY A 103 -9.39 -2.06 -24.57
N GLY A 104 -9.07 -1.02 -25.35
CA GLY A 104 -9.79 0.27 -25.32
C GLY A 104 -9.32 1.23 -24.21
N LYS A 105 -8.18 0.97 -23.59
CA LYS A 105 -7.64 1.76 -22.46
C LYS A 105 -6.80 2.98 -22.88
N GLY A 106 -6.60 3.22 -24.16
CA GLY A 106 -5.68 4.26 -24.67
C GLY A 106 -5.97 5.70 -24.19
N ARG A 107 -7.16 5.97 -23.63
CA ARG A 107 -7.54 7.28 -23.09
C ARG A 107 -7.60 7.34 -21.57
N ILE A 108 -7.36 6.23 -20.87
CA ILE A 108 -7.37 6.22 -19.41
C ILE A 108 -6.18 7.05 -18.91
N THR A 109 -6.48 8.06 -18.09
CA THR A 109 -5.48 9.00 -17.59
C THR A 109 -4.81 8.48 -16.32
N VAL A 110 -3.63 9.01 -16.01
CA VAL A 110 -2.93 8.76 -14.74
C VAL A 110 -3.84 9.09 -13.56
N ARG A 111 -4.60 10.17 -13.62
CA ARG A 111 -5.59 10.55 -12.59
C ARG A 111 -6.64 9.46 -12.38
N GLN A 112 -7.24 8.97 -13.46
CA GLN A 112 -8.26 7.91 -13.38
C GLN A 112 -7.69 6.62 -12.78
N LEU A 113 -6.45 6.27 -13.09
CA LEU A 113 -5.77 5.14 -12.49
C LEU A 113 -5.58 5.33 -10.97
N LEU A 114 -5.00 6.47 -10.56
CA LEU A 114 -4.75 6.78 -9.15
C LEU A 114 -6.02 6.90 -8.30
N THR A 115 -7.16 7.21 -8.92
CA THR A 115 -8.46 7.36 -8.23
C THR A 115 -9.38 6.15 -8.38
N HIS A 116 -8.84 5.01 -8.85
CA HIS A 116 -9.60 3.77 -9.09
C HIS A 116 -10.79 3.95 -10.06
N GLN A 117 -10.61 4.75 -11.09
CA GLN A 117 -11.62 5.04 -12.11
C GLN A 117 -11.29 4.43 -13.49
N ALA A 118 -10.31 3.53 -13.54
CA ALA A 118 -9.88 2.89 -14.78
C ALA A 118 -10.78 1.73 -15.22
N GLY A 119 -11.69 1.26 -14.37
CA GLY A 119 -12.55 0.10 -14.65
C GLY A 119 -11.82 -1.24 -14.56
N LEU A 120 -10.74 -1.35 -13.80
CA LEU A 120 -9.86 -2.51 -13.72
C LEU A 120 -9.89 -3.11 -12.28
N ASP A 121 -11.07 -3.27 -11.74
CA ASP A 121 -11.27 -3.69 -10.35
C ASP A 121 -11.41 -5.20 -10.14
N LYS A 122 -11.42 -6.01 -11.21
CA LYS A 122 -11.48 -7.47 -11.09
C LYS A 122 -10.09 -8.10 -11.08
N LEU A 123 -9.81 -8.88 -10.06
CA LEU A 123 -8.52 -9.56 -9.91
C LEU A 123 -8.37 -10.78 -10.82
N ALA A 124 -9.43 -11.57 -11.00
CA ALA A 124 -9.34 -12.87 -11.66
C ALA A 124 -8.72 -12.86 -13.07
N PRO A 125 -8.97 -11.85 -13.93
CA PRO A 125 -8.32 -11.78 -15.24
C PRO A 125 -6.82 -11.48 -15.15
N ILE A 126 -6.38 -10.82 -14.08
CA ILE A 126 -5.00 -10.36 -13.89
C ILE A 126 -4.18 -11.38 -13.11
N ALA A 127 -4.76 -11.94 -12.06
CA ALA A 127 -4.14 -12.95 -11.23
C ALA A 127 -5.16 -14.05 -10.87
N PRO A 128 -5.32 -15.08 -11.71
CA PRO A 128 -6.33 -16.12 -11.52
C PRO A 128 -6.06 -17.03 -10.32
N ASN A 129 -4.87 -17.02 -9.77
CA ASN A 129 -4.48 -17.81 -8.59
C ASN A 129 -3.35 -17.13 -7.81
N GLY A 130 -2.98 -17.68 -6.65
CA GLY A 130 -1.94 -17.10 -5.79
C GLY A 130 -0.55 -17.06 -6.42
N GLU A 131 -0.21 -18.03 -7.26
CA GLU A 131 1.08 -18.06 -7.96
C GLU A 131 1.18 -16.91 -8.97
N ALA A 132 0.08 -16.62 -9.68
CA ALA A 132 0.01 -15.52 -10.63
C ALA A 132 0.15 -14.12 -9.96
N LEU A 133 -0.12 -14.00 -8.66
CA LEU A 133 0.15 -12.77 -7.90
C LEU A 133 1.65 -12.54 -7.67
N LEU A 134 2.46 -13.59 -7.65
CA LEU A 134 3.91 -13.51 -7.47
C LEU A 134 4.63 -13.30 -8.80
N ASP A 135 3.98 -13.58 -9.92
CA ASP A 135 4.47 -13.32 -11.28
C ASP A 135 4.16 -11.86 -11.68
N HIS A 136 4.97 -10.93 -11.22
CA HIS A 136 4.76 -9.50 -11.46
C HIS A 136 4.74 -9.14 -12.94
N LEU A 137 5.67 -9.69 -13.75
CA LEU A 137 5.74 -9.42 -15.19
C LEU A 137 4.54 -10.02 -15.94
N GLY A 138 4.10 -11.20 -15.54
CA GLY A 138 2.90 -11.81 -16.10
C GLY A 138 1.63 -11.05 -15.71
N ALA A 139 1.51 -10.58 -14.47
CA ALA A 139 0.41 -9.75 -14.01
C ALA A 139 0.33 -8.42 -14.79
N GLU A 140 1.48 -7.76 -15.00
CA GLU A 140 1.60 -6.56 -15.82
C GLU A 140 1.10 -6.78 -17.26
N ARG A 141 1.56 -7.85 -17.93
CA ARG A 141 1.12 -8.20 -19.28
C ARG A 141 -0.38 -8.49 -19.37
N ARG A 142 -0.91 -9.24 -18.40
CA ARG A 142 -2.35 -9.54 -18.31
C ARG A 142 -3.15 -8.28 -18.07
N LEU A 143 -2.69 -7.38 -17.21
CA LEU A 143 -3.33 -6.08 -16.97
C LEU A 143 -3.31 -5.21 -18.23
N ALA A 144 -2.18 -5.16 -18.93
CA ALA A 144 -2.06 -4.43 -20.19
C ALA A 144 -3.02 -4.96 -21.26
N ALA A 145 -3.20 -6.28 -21.35
CA ALA A 145 -4.09 -6.91 -22.33
C ALA A 145 -5.58 -6.84 -21.95
N HIS A 146 -5.91 -6.77 -20.64
CA HIS A 146 -7.30 -6.82 -20.16
C HIS A 146 -8.08 -5.56 -20.53
N ALA A 147 -9.31 -5.73 -21.03
CA ALA A 147 -10.23 -4.62 -21.25
C ALA A 147 -10.87 -4.18 -19.93
N PRO A 148 -11.27 -2.91 -19.77
CA PRO A 148 -11.99 -2.48 -18.59
C PRO A 148 -13.26 -3.30 -18.35
N ASP A 149 -13.49 -3.71 -17.10
CA ASP A 149 -14.66 -4.47 -16.67
C ASP A 149 -15.93 -3.63 -16.69
N HIS A 150 -15.79 -2.33 -16.61
CA HIS A 150 -16.87 -1.34 -16.76
C HIS A 150 -16.31 -0.03 -17.33
N ARG A 151 -17.22 0.87 -17.73
CA ARG A 151 -16.84 2.14 -18.34
C ARG A 151 -15.94 2.95 -17.40
N PRO A 152 -14.74 3.37 -17.83
CA PRO A 152 -13.88 4.27 -17.09
C PRO A 152 -14.57 5.57 -16.68
N GLY A 153 -14.24 6.09 -15.52
CA GLY A 153 -14.84 7.29 -14.94
C GLY A 153 -15.66 7.02 -13.66
N ASN A 154 -16.16 5.80 -13.47
CA ASN A 154 -16.78 5.38 -12.22
C ASN A 154 -15.70 4.78 -11.29
N SER A 155 -15.72 5.16 -10.03
CA SER A 155 -14.77 4.62 -9.04
C SER A 155 -15.22 3.22 -8.61
N ALA A 156 -14.30 2.25 -8.73
CA ALA A 156 -14.46 0.91 -8.19
C ALA A 156 -13.13 0.44 -7.60
N TYR A 157 -13.15 0.07 -6.33
CA TYR A 157 -11.95 -0.30 -5.58
C TYR A 157 -11.89 -1.79 -5.33
N HIS A 158 -10.75 -2.38 -5.61
CA HIS A 158 -10.38 -3.71 -5.15
C HIS A 158 -9.06 -3.66 -4.37
N ALA A 159 -8.93 -4.47 -3.33
CA ALA A 159 -7.76 -4.41 -2.43
C ALA A 159 -6.42 -4.69 -3.13
N ILE A 160 -6.41 -5.46 -4.21
CA ILE A 160 -5.19 -5.92 -4.90
C ILE A 160 -4.98 -5.23 -6.25
N THR A 161 -6.04 -4.83 -6.93
CA THR A 161 -5.96 -4.15 -8.24
C THR A 161 -6.04 -2.65 -8.11
#